data_cbfca830e8f8840cc3c0589265d93df4
#
_entry.id   cbfca830e8f8840cc3c0589265d93df4
#
_cell.length_a   1.000
_cell.length_b   1.000
_cell.length_c   1.000
_cell.angle_alpha   90.00
_cell.angle_beta   90.00
_cell.angle_gamma   90.00
#
_symmetry.space_group_name_H-M   'P 1'
#
loop_
_entity.id
_entity.type
_entity.pdbx_description
1 polymer ?
#
loop_
_entity_poly.entity_id
_entity_poly.type
_entity_poly.pdbx_seq_one_letter_code
_entity_poly.pdbx_strand_id
1 'polypeptide(L)'
;MGNLIAANGQIIYGLYDEPVDCVNYLDYPLETTMWMRVPGFLKRYLANQFHFAGIIGPEIMMGMAVVDLKYLVNGFLYVYDRQTRELIEAKKLSLPHANIYIEPYPQRPNSVFLSDDLNIEIRAGKIHAVAQEIQIDVTMNTRDIKPLRLCTRAGYRGWVYMQKTTPIPISGQVRYKGKTIDVASPAYRALMDWTTGYMRRDTYWNWAATATTLADGKAFGLNLSCGVNETSFTENALDRRGHDQGRHGAFRVQQPQSL
;
A
#
# COMPACT_ATOMS: atom_id res chain seq x y z
N MET A 1 5.76 -18.30 -6.73
CA MET A 1 4.85 -18.10 -7.88
C MET A 1 5.61 -17.32 -8.92
N GLY A 2 5.26 -17.36 -10.21
CA GLY A 2 5.96 -16.58 -11.23
C GLY A 2 5.51 -15.11 -11.28
N ASN A 3 5.74 -14.50 -12.42
CA ASN A 3 5.27 -13.15 -12.70
C ASN A 3 3.74 -13.08 -12.76
N LEU A 4 3.17 -11.88 -12.50
CA LEU A 4 1.72 -11.65 -12.57
C LEU A 4 1.16 -11.87 -13.99
N ILE A 5 1.87 -11.38 -15.00
CA ILE A 5 1.52 -11.55 -16.40
C ILE A 5 2.22 -12.78 -16.92
N ALA A 6 1.46 -13.78 -17.33
CA ALA A 6 2.01 -14.99 -17.93
C ALA A 6 2.66 -14.73 -19.30
N ALA A 7 3.50 -15.65 -19.81
CA ALA A 7 4.19 -15.49 -21.09
C ALA A 7 3.24 -15.29 -22.29
N ASN A 8 2.00 -15.78 -22.19
CA ASN A 8 0.95 -15.56 -23.19
C ASN A 8 0.20 -14.24 -23.01
N GLY A 9 0.60 -13.38 -22.06
CA GLY A 9 -0.03 -12.10 -21.77
C GLY A 9 -1.28 -12.17 -20.87
N GLN A 10 -1.63 -13.35 -20.37
CA GLN A 10 -2.82 -13.54 -19.54
C GLN A 10 -2.56 -13.16 -18.08
N ILE A 11 -3.61 -12.68 -17.41
CA ILE A 11 -3.68 -12.43 -15.97
C ILE A 11 -4.78 -13.32 -15.38
N ILE A 12 -4.51 -13.86 -14.20
CA ILE A 12 -5.52 -14.52 -13.38
C ILE A 12 -6.11 -13.46 -12.44
N TYR A 13 -7.39 -13.17 -12.56
CA TYR A 13 -8.10 -12.29 -11.64
C TYR A 13 -8.57 -13.06 -10.42
N GLY A 14 -8.51 -12.43 -9.26
CA GLY A 14 -8.97 -13.00 -8.00
C GLY A 14 -8.00 -12.77 -6.84
N LEU A 15 -8.22 -13.52 -5.77
CA LEU A 15 -7.36 -13.57 -4.61
C LEU A 15 -6.15 -14.47 -4.87
N TYR A 16 -4.99 -14.06 -4.37
CA TYR A 16 -3.74 -14.80 -4.47
C TYR A 16 -3.31 -15.29 -3.09
N ASP A 17 -3.30 -16.59 -2.92
CA ASP A 17 -2.78 -17.20 -1.69
C ASP A 17 -1.26 -17.09 -1.63
N GLU A 18 -0.60 -17.32 -2.75
CA GLU A 18 0.84 -17.23 -2.89
C GLU A 18 1.28 -15.87 -3.43
N PRO A 19 2.47 -15.41 -3.03
CA PRO A 19 2.99 -14.13 -3.50
C PRO A 19 3.39 -14.19 -4.98
N VAL A 20 3.16 -13.08 -5.68
CA VAL A 20 3.68 -12.84 -7.03
C VAL A 20 5.12 -12.37 -6.93
N ASP A 21 6.02 -12.91 -7.76
CA ASP A 21 7.44 -12.53 -7.74
C ASP A 21 7.65 -11.13 -8.29
N CYS A 22 7.02 -10.83 -9.43
CA CYS A 22 7.10 -9.53 -10.10
C CYS A 22 5.76 -9.17 -10.74
N VAL A 23 5.35 -7.92 -10.58
CA VAL A 23 4.24 -7.34 -11.36
C VAL A 23 4.81 -6.73 -12.63
N ASN A 24 5.04 -7.60 -13.63
CA ASN A 24 5.63 -7.29 -14.92
C ASN A 24 4.64 -6.59 -15.87
N TYR A 25 4.08 -5.45 -15.45
CA TYR A 25 2.97 -4.77 -16.11
C TYR A 25 3.23 -4.41 -17.59
N LEU A 26 4.48 -4.25 -18.00
CA LEU A 26 4.84 -3.95 -19.39
C LEU A 26 4.58 -5.13 -20.33
N ASP A 27 4.50 -6.36 -19.83
CA ASP A 27 4.24 -7.56 -20.63
C ASP A 27 2.75 -7.72 -20.95
N TYR A 28 1.88 -6.99 -20.24
CA TYR A 28 0.44 -7.03 -20.50
C TYR A 28 0.09 -6.49 -21.90
N PRO A 29 -0.72 -7.21 -22.70
CA PRO A 29 -1.16 -6.77 -24.03
C PRO A 29 -2.23 -5.69 -23.93
N LEU A 30 -1.87 -4.51 -23.36
CA LEU A 30 -2.80 -3.41 -23.15
C LEU A 30 -3.38 -2.92 -24.48
N GLU A 31 -4.69 -2.76 -24.51
CA GLU A 31 -5.44 -2.25 -25.65
C GLU A 31 -6.22 -0.99 -25.26
N THR A 32 -6.48 -0.15 -26.27
CA THR A 32 -7.41 0.97 -26.17
C THR A 32 -8.87 0.47 -26.13
N THR A 33 -9.81 1.36 -25.86
CA THR A 33 -11.25 1.06 -25.95
C THR A 33 -11.68 0.62 -27.35
N MET A 34 -10.91 0.99 -28.39
CA MET A 34 -11.15 0.61 -29.79
C MET A 34 -10.38 -0.66 -30.21
N TRP A 35 -9.93 -1.49 -29.25
CA TRP A 35 -9.20 -2.74 -29.47
C TRP A 35 -7.84 -2.60 -30.17
N MET A 36 -7.29 -1.40 -30.22
CA MET A 36 -5.95 -1.18 -30.78
C MET A 36 -4.90 -1.42 -29.70
N ARG A 37 -3.87 -2.18 -30.02
CA ARG A 37 -2.74 -2.40 -29.10
C ARG A 37 -2.03 -1.09 -28.77
N VAL A 38 -1.81 -0.86 -27.49
CA VAL A 38 -1.01 0.27 -27.02
C VAL A 38 0.47 -0.02 -27.31
N PRO A 39 1.20 0.87 -28.01
CA PRO A 39 2.63 0.72 -28.23
C PRO A 39 3.40 0.57 -26.94
N GLY A 40 4.45 -0.27 -26.93
CA GLY A 40 5.19 -0.61 -25.72
C GLY A 40 5.75 0.60 -24.97
N PHE A 41 6.23 1.61 -25.67
CA PHE A 41 6.77 2.83 -25.06
C PHE A 41 5.68 3.68 -24.35
N LEU A 42 4.41 3.61 -24.79
CA LEU A 42 3.29 4.29 -24.15
C LEU A 42 2.75 3.54 -22.94
N LYS A 43 2.87 2.22 -22.91
CA LYS A 43 2.38 1.41 -21.78
C LYS A 43 2.92 1.90 -20.44
N ARG A 44 4.21 2.27 -20.40
CA ARG A 44 4.84 2.77 -19.17
C ARG A 44 4.10 3.98 -18.60
N TYR A 45 3.69 4.92 -19.45
CA TYR A 45 3.01 6.16 -19.02
C TYR A 45 1.54 5.97 -18.65
N LEU A 46 0.98 4.81 -18.93
CA LEU A 46 -0.40 4.46 -18.58
C LEU A 46 -0.49 3.67 -17.28
N ALA A 47 0.62 3.12 -16.80
CA ALA A 47 0.68 2.42 -15.53
C ALA A 47 0.76 3.40 -14.35
N ASN A 48 0.14 3.03 -13.24
CA ASN A 48 0.23 3.76 -11.98
C ASN A 48 0.76 2.81 -10.90
N GLN A 49 1.57 3.36 -9.99
CA GLN A 49 2.07 2.63 -8.82
C GLN A 49 1.84 3.48 -7.57
N PHE A 50 1.49 2.81 -6.49
CA PHE A 50 1.20 3.44 -5.20
C PHE A 50 1.76 2.57 -4.08
N HIS A 51 2.50 3.17 -3.16
CA HIS A 51 2.96 2.50 -1.96
C HIS A 51 2.73 3.40 -0.76
N PHE A 52 1.80 2.99 0.09
CA PHE A 52 1.44 3.67 1.33
C PHE A 52 1.87 2.84 2.53
N ALA A 53 2.33 3.52 3.58
CA ALA A 53 2.49 2.97 4.90
C ALA A 53 1.84 3.88 5.93
N GLY A 54 1.07 3.30 6.85
CA GLY A 54 0.44 4.01 7.95
C GLY A 54 0.82 3.41 9.30
N ILE A 55 0.88 4.23 10.33
CA ILE A 55 1.07 3.82 11.73
C ILE A 55 -0.07 4.39 12.55
N ILE A 56 -0.68 3.56 13.37
CA ILE A 56 -1.81 3.93 14.22
C ILE A 56 -1.50 3.56 15.66
N GLY A 57 -1.67 4.50 16.57
CA GLY A 57 -1.49 4.30 18.00
C GLY A 57 -2.32 5.25 18.84
N PRO A 58 -2.16 5.20 20.17
CA PRO A 58 -2.97 6.00 21.09
C PRO A 58 -2.68 7.49 21.00
N GLU A 59 -1.44 7.89 20.73
CA GLU A 59 -1.02 9.29 20.72
C GLU A 59 -1.04 9.90 19.32
N ILE A 60 -0.64 9.11 18.30
CA ILE A 60 -0.53 9.58 16.93
C ILE A 60 -1.18 8.62 15.92
N MET A 61 -1.61 9.20 14.82
CA MET A 61 -1.85 8.51 13.55
C MET A 61 -0.99 9.16 12.49
N MET A 62 -0.32 8.36 11.67
CA MET A 62 0.49 8.88 10.60
C MET A 62 0.37 8.05 9.33
N GLY A 63 0.66 8.68 8.22
CA GLY A 63 0.72 8.00 6.94
C GLY A 63 1.70 8.68 6.00
N MET A 64 2.26 7.87 5.12
CA MET A 64 3.14 8.33 4.05
C MET A 64 2.89 7.52 2.79
N ALA A 65 3.13 8.12 1.65
CA ALA A 65 3.09 7.41 0.38
C ALA A 65 4.08 7.94 -0.64
N VAL A 66 4.47 7.04 -1.52
CA VAL A 66 5.09 7.33 -2.81
C VAL A 66 4.07 6.94 -3.89
N VAL A 67 3.75 7.89 -4.78
CA VAL A 67 2.80 7.70 -5.89
C VAL A 67 3.51 8.00 -7.19
N ASP A 68 3.64 7.00 -8.05
CA ASP A 68 4.29 7.13 -9.36
C ASP A 68 3.25 6.97 -10.48
N LEU A 69 2.87 8.09 -11.08
CA LEU A 69 1.97 8.15 -12.24
C LEU A 69 2.75 8.11 -13.57
N LYS A 70 4.09 7.90 -13.51
CA LYS A 70 5.02 7.81 -14.64
C LYS A 70 5.31 9.11 -15.38
N TYR A 71 4.42 10.08 -15.39
CA TYR A 71 4.62 11.44 -15.92
C TYR A 71 4.66 12.49 -14.81
N LEU A 72 4.23 12.10 -13.63
CA LEU A 72 4.20 12.91 -12.42
C LEU A 72 4.36 11.97 -11.22
N VAL A 73 5.09 12.39 -10.22
CA VAL A 73 5.25 11.66 -8.96
C VAL A 73 4.87 12.53 -7.79
N ASN A 74 4.25 11.92 -6.79
CA ASN A 74 3.86 12.59 -5.56
C ASN A 74 4.40 11.82 -4.36
N GLY A 75 5.03 12.54 -3.44
CA GLY A 75 5.33 12.07 -2.10
C GLY A 75 4.51 12.84 -1.09
N PHE A 76 3.96 12.16 -0.10
CA PHE A 76 3.35 12.83 1.04
C PHE A 76 3.61 12.09 2.34
N LEU A 77 3.64 12.85 3.42
CA LEU A 77 3.85 12.39 4.77
C LEU A 77 3.00 13.26 5.71
N TYR A 78 2.29 12.65 6.64
CA TYR A 78 1.57 13.37 7.69
C TYR A 78 1.68 12.68 9.04
N VAL A 79 1.59 13.48 10.10
CA VAL A 79 1.40 13.05 11.48
C VAL A 79 0.20 13.80 12.04
N TYR A 80 -0.78 13.07 12.55
CA TYR A 80 -1.91 13.60 13.29
C TYR A 80 -1.71 13.30 14.77
N ASP A 81 -1.52 14.35 15.57
CA ASP A 81 -1.45 14.27 17.03
C ASP A 81 -2.88 14.19 17.58
N ARG A 82 -3.23 13.06 18.20
CA ARG A 82 -4.58 12.80 18.69
C ARG A 82 -4.92 13.59 19.94
N GLN A 83 -3.94 14.03 20.70
CA GLN A 83 -4.14 14.82 21.91
C GLN A 83 -4.45 16.27 21.57
N THR A 84 -3.61 16.88 20.73
CA THR A 84 -3.78 18.28 20.31
C THR A 84 -4.74 18.44 19.14
N ARG A 85 -5.07 17.33 18.43
CA ARG A 85 -5.87 17.31 17.19
C ARG A 85 -5.22 18.08 16.06
N GLU A 86 -3.92 18.20 16.09
CA GLU A 86 -3.13 18.91 15.08
C GLU A 86 -2.68 17.95 14.00
N LEU A 87 -2.81 18.39 12.75
CA LEU A 87 -2.25 17.71 11.57
C LEU A 87 -1.01 18.46 11.11
N ILE A 88 0.11 17.71 11.00
CA ILE A 88 1.36 18.18 10.43
C ILE A 88 1.57 17.40 9.16
N GLU A 89 1.71 18.08 8.03
CA GLU A 89 1.86 17.41 6.73
C GLU A 89 2.99 18.01 5.90
N ALA A 90 3.61 17.15 5.10
CA ALA A 90 4.52 17.53 4.03
C ALA A 90 4.11 16.77 2.77
N LYS A 91 4.06 17.48 1.64
CA LYS A 91 3.74 16.90 0.33
C LYS A 91 4.55 17.57 -0.76
N LYS A 92 4.97 16.77 -1.71
CA LYS A 92 5.75 17.23 -2.84
C LYS A 92 5.29 16.55 -4.11
N LEU A 93 5.00 17.38 -5.09
CA LEU A 93 4.76 16.95 -6.47
C LEU A 93 6.03 17.21 -7.28
N SER A 94 6.48 16.21 -8.05
CA SER A 94 7.71 16.29 -8.83
C SER A 94 7.55 15.63 -10.20
N LEU A 95 8.42 16.01 -11.13
CA LEU A 95 8.61 15.22 -12.35
C LEU A 95 9.38 13.94 -12.02
N PRO A 96 9.19 12.86 -12.79
CA PRO A 96 9.93 11.63 -12.59
C PRO A 96 11.44 11.84 -12.74
N HIS A 97 12.22 11.32 -11.80
CA HIS A 97 13.68 11.29 -11.85
C HIS A 97 14.24 10.05 -11.13
N ALA A 98 15.55 9.84 -11.22
CA ALA A 98 16.19 8.60 -10.75
C ALA A 98 16.03 8.31 -9.25
N ASN A 99 15.79 9.35 -8.44
CA ASN A 99 15.65 9.22 -6.99
C ASN A 99 14.19 8.98 -6.54
N ILE A 100 13.28 8.73 -7.49
CA ILE A 100 11.87 8.42 -7.21
C ILE A 100 11.48 7.17 -7.98
N TYR A 101 11.15 6.12 -7.25
CA TYR A 101 10.71 4.85 -7.85
C TYR A 101 9.91 3.99 -6.87
N ILE A 102 9.11 3.10 -7.43
CA ILE A 102 8.47 1.97 -6.75
C ILE A 102 8.88 0.72 -7.52
N GLU A 103 9.53 -0.24 -6.84
CA GLU A 103 9.90 -1.51 -7.45
C GLU A 103 8.68 -2.39 -7.71
N PRO A 104 8.69 -3.20 -8.78
CA PRO A 104 7.55 -4.05 -9.13
C PRO A 104 7.52 -5.39 -8.37
N TYR A 105 8.17 -5.47 -7.21
CA TYR A 105 8.33 -6.69 -6.42
C TYR A 105 7.52 -6.62 -5.13
N PRO A 106 6.25 -7.10 -5.11
CA PRO A 106 5.36 -6.91 -3.97
C PRO A 106 5.80 -7.66 -2.70
N GLN A 107 6.65 -8.68 -2.82
CA GLN A 107 7.18 -9.42 -1.66
C GLN A 107 8.24 -8.64 -0.88
N ARG A 108 8.97 -7.78 -1.56
CA ARG A 108 10.00 -6.90 -0.99
C ARG A 108 9.80 -5.50 -1.54
N PRO A 109 8.68 -4.87 -1.20
CA PRO A 109 8.34 -3.59 -1.79
C PRO A 109 9.34 -2.52 -1.34
N ASN A 110 10.13 -2.06 -2.28
CA ASN A 110 11.01 -0.92 -2.10
C ASN A 110 10.42 0.27 -2.83
N SER A 111 10.31 1.38 -2.13
CA SER A 111 9.82 2.64 -2.70
C SER A 111 10.62 3.80 -2.14
N VAL A 112 10.95 4.72 -2.99
CA VAL A 112 11.80 5.85 -2.67
C VAL A 112 11.24 7.11 -3.30
N PHE A 113 11.18 8.16 -2.51
CA PHE A 113 10.94 9.53 -2.93
C PHE A 113 11.97 10.43 -2.22
N LEU A 114 12.93 10.96 -2.95
CA LEU A 114 13.95 11.85 -2.40
C LEU A 114 13.88 13.21 -3.09
N SER A 115 13.69 14.25 -2.29
CA SER A 115 13.73 15.64 -2.71
C SER A 115 14.42 16.49 -1.63
N ASP A 116 14.58 17.78 -1.87
CA ASP A 116 15.28 18.70 -0.94
C ASP A 116 14.53 18.84 0.39
N ASP A 117 13.21 18.73 0.39
CA ASP A 117 12.33 19.04 1.52
C ASP A 117 11.47 17.86 2.01
N LEU A 118 11.46 16.72 1.29
CA LEU A 118 10.74 15.52 1.66
C LEU A 118 11.48 14.28 1.18
N ASN A 119 11.85 13.41 2.11
CA ASN A 119 12.46 12.12 1.83
C ASN A 119 11.61 11.02 2.42
N ILE A 120 11.25 10.02 1.61
CA ILE A 120 10.50 8.84 2.02
C ILE A 120 11.19 7.61 1.44
N GLU A 121 11.57 6.68 2.32
CA GLU A 121 12.12 5.39 1.94
C GLU A 121 11.37 4.29 2.68
N ILE A 122 10.78 3.38 1.94
CA ILE A 122 10.17 2.15 2.46
C ILE A 122 10.94 0.99 1.83
N ARG A 123 11.86 0.38 2.58
CA ARG A 123 12.76 -0.65 2.07
C ARG A 123 12.90 -1.81 3.05
N ALA A 124 12.77 -3.04 2.56
CA ALA A 124 13.06 -4.26 3.32
C ALA A 124 12.41 -4.28 4.73
N GLY A 125 11.18 -3.80 4.85
CA GLY A 125 10.47 -3.72 6.12
C GLY A 125 10.89 -2.54 7.00
N LYS A 126 11.72 -1.62 6.53
CA LYS A 126 12.08 -0.39 7.23
C LYS A 126 11.42 0.81 6.58
N ILE A 127 10.99 1.73 7.41
CA ILE A 127 10.51 3.05 7.02
C ILE A 127 11.51 4.08 7.54
N HIS A 128 12.06 4.87 6.64
CA HIS A 128 12.80 6.08 6.95
C HIS A 128 12.15 7.23 6.21
N ALA A 129 11.72 8.26 6.95
CA ALA A 129 11.18 9.45 6.31
C ALA A 129 11.56 10.70 7.07
N VAL A 130 11.88 11.76 6.33
CA VAL A 130 12.27 13.05 6.86
C VAL A 130 11.59 14.16 6.08
N ALA A 131 10.93 15.06 6.79
CA ALA A 131 10.36 16.28 6.22
C ALA A 131 10.25 17.35 7.32
N GLN A 132 10.83 18.53 7.11
CA GLN A 132 10.76 19.67 8.04
C GLN A 132 10.88 19.23 9.53
N GLU A 133 9.74 19.24 10.24
CA GLU A 133 9.66 18.90 11.67
C GLU A 133 9.30 17.42 11.93
N ILE A 134 9.33 16.55 10.91
CA ILE A 134 8.98 15.13 11.02
C ILE A 134 10.18 14.27 10.66
N GLN A 135 10.50 13.31 11.53
CA GLN A 135 11.46 12.25 11.26
C GLN A 135 10.88 10.91 11.73
N ILE A 136 10.97 9.90 10.89
CA ILE A 136 10.44 8.55 11.13
C ILE A 136 11.54 7.54 10.88
N ASP A 137 11.79 6.69 11.86
CA ASP A 137 12.73 5.59 11.80
C ASP A 137 12.05 4.36 12.43
N VAL A 138 11.39 3.54 11.61
CA VAL A 138 10.56 2.43 12.06
C VAL A 138 10.88 1.15 11.30
N THR A 139 10.92 0.04 12.02
CA THR A 139 11.02 -1.31 11.45
C THR A 139 9.68 -2.01 11.56
N MET A 140 9.20 -2.58 10.47
CA MET A 140 7.99 -3.37 10.35
C MET A 140 8.33 -4.87 10.36
N ASN A 141 7.72 -5.65 11.24
CA ASN A 141 7.87 -7.10 11.23
C ASN A 141 6.70 -7.74 10.47
N THR A 142 6.93 -8.06 9.20
CA THR A 142 5.92 -8.68 8.32
C THR A 142 6.06 -10.20 8.21
N ARG A 143 7.01 -10.82 8.93
CA ARG A 143 7.39 -12.23 8.74
C ARG A 143 6.21 -13.21 8.86
N ASP A 144 5.37 -13.01 9.87
CA ASP A 144 4.25 -13.91 10.18
C ASP A 144 2.90 -13.35 9.73
N ILE A 145 2.92 -12.40 8.80
CA ILE A 145 1.72 -11.75 8.30
C ILE A 145 1.44 -12.21 6.88
N LYS A 146 0.28 -12.84 6.67
CA LYS A 146 -0.21 -13.15 5.32
C LYS A 146 -0.94 -11.92 4.79
N PRO A 147 -0.41 -11.22 3.78
CA PRO A 147 -1.11 -10.08 3.17
C PRO A 147 -2.36 -10.53 2.42
N LEU A 148 -3.35 -9.65 2.33
CA LEU A 148 -4.37 -9.75 1.30
C LEU A 148 -3.73 -9.41 -0.04
N ARG A 149 -3.80 -10.32 -1.00
CA ARG A 149 -3.33 -10.12 -2.38
C ARG A 149 -4.47 -10.30 -3.34
N LEU A 150 -4.66 -9.35 -4.21
CA LEU A 150 -5.79 -9.30 -5.11
C LEU A 150 -5.37 -8.74 -6.46
N CYS A 151 -5.83 -9.38 -7.54
CA CYS A 151 -5.83 -8.79 -8.87
C CYS A 151 -7.26 -8.67 -9.39
N THR A 152 -7.66 -7.48 -9.81
CA THR A 152 -9.01 -7.24 -10.30
C THR A 152 -8.99 -6.33 -11.53
N ARG A 153 -10.11 -6.30 -12.26
CA ARG A 153 -10.28 -5.42 -13.42
C ARG A 153 -10.44 -3.96 -12.97
N ALA A 154 -9.85 -3.05 -13.72
CA ALA A 154 -9.97 -1.62 -13.51
C ALA A 154 -10.30 -0.93 -14.83
N GLY A 155 -11.46 -0.25 -14.90
CA GLY A 155 -11.93 0.35 -16.15
C GLY A 155 -12.25 -0.69 -17.22
N TYR A 156 -12.17 -0.28 -18.49
CA TYR A 156 -12.54 -1.15 -19.62
C TYR A 156 -11.48 -2.19 -19.97
N ARG A 157 -10.18 -1.82 -19.90
CA ARG A 157 -9.06 -2.63 -20.37
C ARG A 157 -7.94 -2.76 -19.36
N GLY A 158 -8.06 -2.06 -18.25
CA GLY A 158 -7.08 -2.06 -17.21
C GLY A 158 -7.31 -3.16 -16.17
N TRP A 159 -6.38 -3.22 -15.29
CA TRP A 159 -6.37 -4.08 -14.10
C TRP A 159 -5.54 -3.42 -13.01
N VAL A 160 -5.72 -3.92 -11.81
CA VAL A 160 -4.91 -3.52 -10.66
C VAL A 160 -4.56 -4.75 -9.85
N TYR A 161 -3.30 -4.88 -9.50
CA TYR A 161 -2.81 -5.79 -8.48
C TYR A 161 -2.51 -5.00 -7.21
N MET A 162 -2.98 -5.47 -6.09
CA MET A 162 -2.75 -4.85 -4.80
C MET A 162 -2.36 -5.87 -3.74
N GLN A 163 -1.54 -5.43 -2.79
CA GLN A 163 -1.16 -6.17 -1.60
C GLN A 163 -1.36 -5.29 -0.38
N LYS A 164 -2.31 -5.68 0.47
CA LYS A 164 -2.62 -5.00 1.73
C LYS A 164 -2.06 -5.83 2.88
N THR A 165 -1.30 -5.21 3.75
CA THR A 165 -0.69 -5.88 4.90
C THR A 165 -1.07 -5.14 6.17
N THR A 166 -1.80 -5.78 7.06
CA THR A 166 -2.22 -5.25 8.36
C THR A 166 -2.67 -6.41 9.25
N PRO A 167 -2.60 -6.32 10.57
CA PRO A 167 -1.88 -5.36 11.41
C PRO A 167 -0.40 -5.74 11.53
N ILE A 168 0.52 -4.82 11.28
CA ILE A 168 1.95 -5.07 11.30
C ILE A 168 2.53 -4.66 12.66
N PRO A 169 3.22 -5.55 13.41
CA PRO A 169 4.03 -5.18 14.56
C PRO A 169 5.20 -4.29 14.13
N ILE A 170 5.49 -3.26 14.91
CA ILE A 170 6.53 -2.28 14.60
C ILE A 170 7.42 -2.01 15.80
N SER A 171 8.60 -1.46 15.52
CA SER A 171 9.51 -0.91 16.52
C SER A 171 10.23 0.29 15.94
N GLY A 172 10.69 1.21 16.79
CA GLY A 172 11.40 2.41 16.38
C GLY A 172 10.78 3.67 16.93
N GLN A 173 11.03 4.79 16.28
CA GLN A 173 10.66 6.10 16.78
C GLN A 173 10.06 7.00 15.69
N VAL A 174 9.12 7.84 16.12
CA VAL A 174 8.57 8.96 15.35
C VAL A 174 8.87 10.24 16.12
N ARG A 175 9.51 11.17 15.45
CA ARG A 175 9.81 12.51 15.99
C ARG A 175 9.03 13.55 15.20
N TYR A 176 8.39 14.47 15.89
CA TYR A 176 7.68 15.60 15.27
C TYR A 176 7.57 16.76 16.25
N LYS A 177 7.79 17.99 15.79
CA LYS A 177 7.72 19.21 16.62
C LYS A 177 8.45 19.08 17.96
N GLY A 178 9.63 18.49 17.97
CA GLY A 178 10.44 18.28 19.18
C GLY A 178 9.95 17.15 20.11
N LYS A 179 8.80 16.52 19.84
CA LYS A 179 8.33 15.32 20.54
C LYS A 179 8.97 14.07 19.96
N THR A 180 9.20 13.05 20.79
CA THR A 180 9.65 11.71 20.35
C THR A 180 8.68 10.68 20.90
N ILE A 181 8.13 9.86 20.03
CA ILE A 181 7.23 8.75 20.35
C ILE A 181 7.96 7.44 20.06
N ASP A 182 8.08 6.59 21.04
CA ASP A 182 8.51 5.20 20.86
C ASP A 182 7.29 4.35 20.42
N VAL A 183 7.38 3.80 19.21
CA VAL A 183 6.29 3.01 18.62
C VAL A 183 6.47 1.50 18.79
N ALA A 184 7.43 1.05 19.63
CA ALA A 184 7.64 -0.37 19.89
C ALA A 184 6.55 -1.01 20.76
N SER A 185 5.69 -0.21 21.39
CA SER A 185 4.57 -0.70 22.19
C SER A 185 3.56 -1.48 21.32
N PRO A 186 2.97 -2.58 21.82
CA PRO A 186 1.88 -3.30 21.16
C PRO A 186 0.64 -2.44 20.84
N ALA A 187 0.51 -1.26 21.46
CA ALA A 187 -0.54 -0.30 21.16
C ALA A 187 -0.38 0.38 19.80
N TYR A 188 0.84 0.31 19.22
CA TYR A 188 1.13 0.81 17.88
C TYR A 188 1.19 -0.34 16.88
N ARG A 189 0.53 -0.16 15.76
CA ARG A 189 0.55 -1.09 14.62
C ARG A 189 0.67 -0.31 13.33
N ALA A 190 1.34 -0.94 12.36
CA ALA A 190 1.36 -0.40 11.00
C ALA A 190 0.41 -1.15 10.07
N LEU A 191 0.11 -0.49 8.98
CA LEU A 191 -0.53 -1.07 7.80
C LEU A 191 0.22 -0.60 6.54
N MET A 192 0.11 -1.39 5.48
CA MET A 192 0.78 -1.13 4.23
C MET A 192 -0.13 -1.45 3.06
N ASP A 193 -0.13 -0.58 2.05
CA ASP A 193 -0.83 -0.74 0.79
C ASP A 193 0.15 -0.58 -0.36
N TRP A 194 0.42 -1.66 -1.07
CA TRP A 194 1.21 -1.64 -2.29
C TRP A 194 0.33 -1.99 -3.48
N THR A 195 0.27 -1.12 -4.47
CA THR A 195 -0.66 -1.23 -5.59
C THR A 195 0.03 -0.85 -6.89
N THR A 196 -0.20 -1.65 -7.94
CA THR A 196 0.32 -1.39 -9.30
C THR A 196 -0.68 -1.86 -10.35
N GLY A 197 -0.83 -1.10 -11.43
CA GLY A 197 -1.65 -1.53 -12.56
C GLY A 197 -1.97 -0.43 -13.56
N TYR A 198 -2.83 -0.76 -14.51
CA TYR A 198 -3.42 0.17 -15.46
C TYR A 198 -4.80 0.61 -14.94
N MET A 199 -4.78 1.57 -14.02
CA MET A 199 -5.97 2.03 -13.30
C MET A 199 -6.74 3.08 -14.11
N ARG A 200 -7.97 3.36 -13.68
CA ARG A 200 -8.73 4.49 -14.23
C ARG A 200 -8.00 5.80 -13.97
N ARG A 201 -8.10 6.74 -14.89
CA ARG A 201 -7.56 8.11 -14.71
C ARG A 201 -8.36 8.91 -13.71
N ASP A 202 -9.68 8.84 -13.82
CA ASP A 202 -10.60 9.46 -12.88
C ASP A 202 -11.04 8.41 -11.86
N THR A 203 -10.58 8.55 -10.63
CA THR A 203 -10.86 7.60 -9.56
C THR A 203 -11.34 8.36 -8.33
N TYR A 204 -12.51 8.01 -7.85
CA TYR A 204 -13.05 8.45 -6.57
C TYR A 204 -13.15 7.23 -5.67
N TRP A 205 -12.67 7.36 -4.43
CA TRP A 205 -12.84 6.29 -3.45
C TRP A 205 -12.92 6.86 -2.05
N ASN A 206 -13.65 6.14 -1.20
CA ASN A 206 -13.54 6.28 0.23
C ASN A 206 -12.78 5.08 0.76
N TRP A 207 -11.73 5.32 1.52
CA TRP A 207 -10.90 4.29 2.10
C TRP A 207 -10.85 4.44 3.61
N ALA A 208 -11.14 3.34 4.30
CA ALA A 208 -10.98 3.23 5.74
C ALA A 208 -10.07 2.05 6.04
N ALA A 209 -8.99 2.29 6.77
CA ALA A 209 -8.09 1.24 7.19
C ALA A 209 -7.67 1.45 8.65
N THR A 210 -7.46 0.34 9.36
CA THR A 210 -6.92 0.41 10.72
C THR A 210 -6.02 -0.77 11.03
N ALA A 211 -5.16 -0.56 12.00
CA ALA A 211 -4.30 -1.57 12.59
C ALA A 211 -4.20 -1.27 14.09
N THR A 212 -4.53 -2.24 14.93
CA THR A 212 -4.56 -2.03 16.39
C THR A 212 -4.38 -3.34 17.15
N THR A 213 -4.26 -3.23 18.44
CA THR A 213 -4.41 -4.36 19.38
C THR A 213 -5.69 -4.15 20.19
N LEU A 214 -6.58 -5.12 20.15
CA LEU A 214 -7.85 -5.11 20.87
C LEU A 214 -7.64 -5.29 22.38
N ALA A 215 -8.66 -5.00 23.17
CA ALA A 215 -8.62 -5.15 24.64
C ALA A 215 -8.32 -6.59 25.10
N ASP A 216 -8.65 -7.60 24.29
CA ASP A 216 -8.32 -9.00 24.53
C ASP A 216 -6.88 -9.39 24.10
N GLY A 217 -6.05 -8.42 23.76
CA GLY A 217 -4.67 -8.59 23.33
C GLY A 217 -4.50 -9.07 21.88
N LYS A 218 -5.59 -9.30 21.15
CA LYS A 218 -5.53 -9.74 19.75
C LYS A 218 -5.19 -8.59 18.81
N ALA A 219 -4.32 -8.86 17.87
CA ALA A 219 -4.06 -7.92 16.78
C ALA A 219 -5.24 -7.88 15.82
N PHE A 220 -5.64 -6.68 15.40
CA PHE A 220 -6.77 -6.43 14.52
C PHE A 220 -6.39 -5.49 13.39
N GLY A 221 -6.73 -5.87 12.17
CA GLY A 221 -6.56 -5.06 10.96
C GLY A 221 -7.84 -5.02 10.15
N LEU A 222 -8.12 -3.88 9.55
CA LEU A 222 -9.26 -3.65 8.69
C LEU A 222 -8.83 -2.87 7.45
N ASN A 223 -9.34 -3.27 6.29
CA ASN A 223 -9.26 -2.52 5.04
C ASN A 223 -10.63 -2.51 4.38
N LEU A 224 -11.18 -1.34 4.18
CA LEU A 224 -12.44 -1.12 3.49
C LEU A 224 -12.27 -0.07 2.41
N SER A 225 -12.79 -0.33 1.23
CA SER A 225 -12.77 0.58 0.10
C SER A 225 -14.15 0.59 -0.58
N CYS A 226 -14.57 1.75 -1.03
CA CYS A 226 -15.82 1.97 -1.74
C CYS A 226 -15.57 2.98 -2.87
N GLY A 227 -16.19 2.80 -4.02
CA GLY A 227 -16.06 3.65 -5.20
C GLY A 227 -14.91 3.28 -6.15
N VAL A 228 -14.02 2.39 -5.72
CA VAL A 228 -12.90 1.86 -6.53
C VAL A 228 -12.82 0.35 -6.40
N ASN A 229 -12.41 -0.32 -7.49
CA ASN A 229 -12.24 -1.79 -7.50
C ASN A 229 -13.50 -2.57 -7.05
N GLU A 230 -14.67 -2.03 -7.30
CA GLU A 230 -15.97 -2.65 -7.02
C GLU A 230 -16.31 -3.64 -8.13
N THR A 231 -15.64 -4.76 -8.13
CA THR A 231 -15.83 -5.86 -9.08
C THR A 231 -16.22 -7.12 -8.33
N SER A 232 -16.20 -8.28 -8.99
CA SER A 232 -16.45 -9.57 -8.35
C SER A 232 -15.47 -9.90 -7.21
N PHE A 233 -14.32 -9.21 -7.17
CA PHE A 233 -13.32 -9.36 -6.12
C PHE A 233 -13.11 -8.00 -5.43
N THR A 234 -13.32 -7.98 -4.13
CA THR A 234 -13.18 -6.77 -3.31
C THR A 234 -11.94 -6.81 -2.43
N GLU A 235 -11.37 -5.65 -2.17
CA GLU A 235 -10.29 -5.45 -1.20
C GLU A 235 -10.79 -5.28 0.25
N ASN A 236 -12.10 -5.39 0.48
CA ASN A 236 -12.70 -5.28 1.80
C ASN A 236 -12.37 -6.51 2.63
N ALA A 237 -11.59 -6.33 3.69
CA ALA A 237 -11.03 -7.43 4.45
C ALA A 237 -10.85 -7.09 5.92
N LEU A 238 -10.96 -8.11 6.75
CA LEU A 238 -10.72 -8.04 8.18
C LEU A 238 -9.71 -9.13 8.58
N ASP A 239 -8.69 -8.77 9.35
CA ASP A 239 -7.74 -9.69 9.97
C ASP A 239 -7.84 -9.60 11.50
N ARG A 240 -8.03 -10.72 12.17
CA ARG A 240 -8.02 -10.83 13.63
C ARG A 240 -7.17 -12.01 14.05
N ARG A 241 -6.08 -11.74 14.76
CA ARG A 241 -5.10 -12.77 15.18
C ARG A 241 -5.10 -12.92 16.68
N GLY A 242 -5.23 -14.16 17.15
CA GLY A 242 -5.04 -14.53 18.55
C GLY A 242 -3.56 -14.72 18.90
N HIS A 243 -3.24 -14.70 20.18
CA HIS A 243 -1.91 -15.00 20.72
C HIS A 243 -1.49 -16.48 20.55
N ASP A 244 -2.37 -17.34 20.06
CA ASP A 244 -2.13 -18.78 19.91
C ASP A 244 -1.23 -19.03 18.70
N GLN A 245 -0.01 -19.47 19.00
CA GLN A 245 0.99 -19.89 18.04
C GLN A 245 0.42 -21.04 17.19
N GLY A 246 0.22 -20.82 15.89
CA GLY A 246 0.01 -21.91 14.94
C GLY A 246 -1.24 -21.88 14.06
N ARG A 247 -2.12 -20.91 14.17
CA ARG A 247 -3.22 -20.72 13.22
C ARG A 247 -3.05 -19.42 12.46
N HIS A 248 -2.68 -19.53 11.19
CA HIS A 248 -2.66 -18.40 10.27
C HIS A 248 -4.06 -17.76 10.23
N GLY A 249 -4.18 -16.55 10.77
CA GLY A 249 -5.38 -15.74 10.63
C GLY A 249 -5.59 -15.45 9.15
N ALA A 250 -6.61 -16.03 8.56
CA ALA A 250 -6.97 -15.72 7.18
C ALA A 250 -7.73 -14.41 7.14
N PHE A 251 -7.35 -13.49 6.24
CA PHE A 251 -8.21 -12.41 5.84
C PHE A 251 -9.57 -13.00 5.42
N ARG A 252 -10.65 -12.63 6.11
CA ARG A 252 -11.99 -12.93 5.63
C ARG A 252 -12.40 -11.81 4.71
N VAL A 253 -12.41 -12.09 3.42
CA VAL A 253 -13.01 -11.23 2.41
C VAL A 253 -14.52 -11.40 2.51
N GLN A 254 -15.24 -10.31 2.73
CA GLN A 254 -16.68 -10.32 2.63
C GLN A 254 -17.03 -10.32 1.13
N GLN A 255 -17.42 -11.46 0.59
CA GLN A 255 -17.95 -11.48 -0.77
C GLN A 255 -19.26 -10.70 -0.79
N PRO A 256 -19.53 -9.88 -1.81
CA PRO A 256 -20.84 -9.28 -2.00
C PRO A 256 -21.85 -10.42 -2.12
N GLN A 257 -22.85 -10.41 -1.26
CA GLN A 257 -24.02 -11.24 -1.49
C GLN A 257 -24.66 -10.76 -2.80
N SER A 258 -24.78 -11.64 -3.77
CA SER A 258 -25.55 -11.38 -4.98
C SER A 258 -26.97 -10.94 -4.59
N LEU A 259 -27.29 -9.68 -4.90
CA LEU A 259 -28.66 -9.22 -4.95
C LEU A 259 -29.38 -9.83 -6.16
#